data_92fb8a1311d5cf72d615db05af8d28b6
#
_entry.id   92fb8a1311d5cf72d615db05af8d28b6
#
_cell.length_a   1.000
_cell.length_b   1.000
_cell.length_c   1.000
_cell.angle_alpha   90.00
_cell.angle_beta   90.00
_cell.angle_gamma   90.00
#
_symmetry.space_group_name_H-M   'P 1'
#
loop_
_entity.id
_entity.type
_entity.pdbx_description
1 polymer ?
#
loop_
_entity_poly.entity_id
_entity_poly.type
_entity_poly.pdbx_seq_one_letter_code
_entity_poly.pdbx_strand_id
1 'polypeptide(L)'
;MPVPVPVTLALFTADLRLHDNPVLRGALDGAGQQGAVVPLFVLDDGVRKAGFDAPNRLAFLADCLGDLDEGLRERGGRLVVRTGDVVEETCRAAHEAGVDEVHLAADVSGYAQRREDRLRHALRAEGRRLRVHDAVTAAVPPGSVTPQGKDHFAVFTPYFRQWQAQRLRNVLGSPRGVTVPDGVKSAPLPSRSRTRSVSPELPGGGEREARRRLTAWMRRGVDAYEDRHDDLPADATSRLSPHLHFGTLSAVEAVRRARDRFRRARGARTGPA
;
A
#
# COMPACT_ATOMS: atom_id res chain seq x y z
N MET A 1 37.17 13.56 4.03
CA MET A 1 36.27 12.89 3.08
C MET A 1 34.86 13.18 3.51
N PRO A 2 33.95 13.71 2.64
CA PRO A 2 32.55 13.84 2.99
C PRO A 2 32.00 12.45 3.29
N VAL A 3 31.26 12.34 4.39
CA VAL A 3 30.54 11.10 4.73
C VAL A 3 29.53 10.83 3.61
N PRO A 4 29.51 9.65 3.00
CA PRO A 4 28.53 9.37 1.95
C PRO A 4 27.12 9.55 2.51
N VAL A 5 26.29 10.26 1.77
CA VAL A 5 24.89 10.51 2.14
C VAL A 5 24.13 9.19 2.07
N PRO A 6 23.47 8.75 3.16
CA PRO A 6 22.77 7.48 3.16
C PRO A 6 21.64 7.46 2.10
N VAL A 7 21.57 6.38 1.32
CA VAL A 7 20.51 6.16 0.34
C VAL A 7 19.76 4.89 0.68
N THR A 8 18.43 4.98 0.73
CA THR A 8 17.56 3.84 0.93
C THR A 8 16.60 3.67 -0.25
N LEU A 9 15.93 2.52 -0.33
CA LEU A 9 14.95 2.25 -1.37
C LEU A 9 13.63 1.81 -0.74
N ALA A 10 12.53 2.45 -1.16
CA ALA A 10 11.16 2.03 -0.84
C ALA A 10 10.58 1.28 -2.04
N LEU A 11 10.48 -0.04 -1.96
CA LEU A 11 9.85 -0.87 -2.99
C LEU A 11 8.34 -0.90 -2.77
N PHE A 12 7.61 -0.14 -3.56
CA PHE A 12 6.15 -0.15 -3.59
C PHE A 12 5.62 -1.42 -4.24
N THR A 13 4.61 -2.01 -3.64
CA THR A 13 3.92 -3.21 -4.15
C THR A 13 2.41 -3.06 -4.06
N ALA A 14 1.78 -3.49 -2.97
CA ALA A 14 0.36 -3.32 -2.66
C ALA A 14 0.16 -2.20 -1.61
N ASP A 15 0.90 -1.11 -1.74
CA ASP A 15 0.92 0.01 -0.79
C ASP A 15 1.10 1.37 -1.50
N LEU A 16 0.42 1.54 -2.65
CA LEU A 16 0.57 2.67 -3.58
C LEU A 16 -0.03 3.98 -3.01
N ARG A 17 0.56 4.48 -1.92
CA ARG A 17 0.14 5.69 -1.22
C ARG A 17 1.28 6.36 -0.48
N LEU A 18 1.13 7.64 -0.17
CA LEU A 18 2.05 8.42 0.66
C LEU A 18 1.56 8.52 2.11
N HIS A 19 0.26 8.66 2.32
CA HIS A 19 -0.33 8.73 3.64
C HIS A 19 -0.39 7.35 4.28
N ASP A 20 0.03 7.28 5.52
CA ASP A 20 0.03 6.03 6.30
C ASP A 20 0.79 4.89 5.63
N ASN A 21 1.98 5.20 5.09
CA ASN A 21 2.87 4.22 4.48
C ASN A 21 4.10 3.96 5.35
N PRO A 22 4.14 2.84 6.12
CA PRO A 22 5.28 2.46 6.94
C PRO A 22 6.56 2.16 6.14
N VAL A 23 6.45 1.67 4.91
CA VAL A 23 7.60 1.37 4.02
C VAL A 23 8.32 2.67 3.68
N LEU A 24 7.59 3.65 3.13
CA LEU A 24 8.16 4.95 2.77
C LEU A 24 8.67 5.69 4.01
N ARG A 25 7.94 5.64 5.13
CA ARG A 25 8.39 6.25 6.38
C ARG A 25 9.69 5.62 6.87
N GLY A 26 9.77 4.28 6.90
CA GLY A 26 10.98 3.57 7.31
C GLY A 26 12.18 3.88 6.41
N ALA A 27 11.96 3.99 5.09
CA ALA A 27 13.00 4.38 4.15
C ALA A 27 13.51 5.81 4.42
N LEU A 28 12.60 6.77 4.61
CA LEU A 28 12.97 8.16 4.94
C LEU A 28 13.71 8.26 6.28
N ASP A 29 13.26 7.54 7.30
CA ASP A 29 13.91 7.51 8.61
C ASP A 29 15.31 6.88 8.51
N GLY A 30 15.47 5.82 7.70
CA GLY A 30 16.76 5.17 7.44
C GLY A 30 17.75 6.05 6.66
N ALA A 31 17.27 6.84 5.72
CA ALA A 31 18.07 7.80 4.98
C ALA A 31 18.47 9.03 5.85
N GLY A 32 17.65 9.37 6.84
CA GLY A 32 17.87 10.55 7.67
C GLY A 32 17.58 11.87 6.94
N GLN A 33 17.86 13.01 7.61
CA GLN A 33 17.48 14.33 7.10
C GLN A 33 18.21 14.76 5.82
N GLN A 34 19.44 14.31 5.63
CA GLN A 34 20.29 14.66 4.48
C GLN A 34 20.33 13.55 3.43
N GLY A 35 19.70 12.41 3.71
CA GLY A 35 19.70 11.25 2.86
C GLY A 35 18.69 11.33 1.72
N ALA A 36 18.76 10.32 0.84
CA ALA A 36 17.87 10.19 -0.29
C ALA A 36 17.15 8.84 -0.29
N VAL A 37 15.97 8.81 -0.89
CA VAL A 37 15.14 7.59 -1.02
C VAL A 37 14.84 7.36 -2.49
N VAL A 38 14.97 6.12 -2.95
CA VAL A 38 14.49 5.69 -4.26
C VAL A 38 13.09 5.10 -4.09
N PRO A 39 12.01 5.83 -4.42
CA PRO A 39 10.66 5.27 -4.47
C PRO A 39 10.54 4.43 -5.75
N LEU A 40 10.61 3.11 -5.63
CA LEU A 40 10.64 2.18 -6.76
C LEU A 40 9.32 1.42 -6.90
N PHE A 41 8.82 1.33 -8.13
CA PHE A 41 7.80 0.38 -8.53
C PHE A 41 8.28 -0.43 -9.73
N VAL A 42 8.11 -1.75 -9.70
CA VAL A 42 8.46 -2.63 -10.81
C VAL A 42 7.18 -3.18 -11.44
N LEU A 43 7.03 -2.95 -12.75
CA LEU A 43 6.04 -3.62 -13.59
C LEU A 43 6.53 -5.07 -13.79
N ASP A 44 6.10 -5.93 -12.87
CA ASP A 44 6.65 -7.27 -12.68
C ASP A 44 6.15 -8.25 -13.74
N ASP A 45 7.09 -8.79 -14.49
CA ASP A 45 6.83 -9.83 -15.50
C ASP A 45 6.22 -11.10 -14.91
N GLY A 46 6.52 -11.43 -13.65
CA GLY A 46 5.94 -12.57 -12.94
C GLY A 46 4.43 -12.42 -12.74
N VAL A 47 3.97 -11.23 -12.40
CA VAL A 47 2.54 -10.90 -12.27
C VAL A 47 1.84 -11.00 -13.62
N ARG A 48 2.46 -10.49 -14.67
CA ARG A 48 1.95 -10.57 -16.05
C ARG A 48 1.86 -12.02 -16.54
N LYS A 49 2.93 -12.81 -16.38
CA LYS A 49 2.97 -14.23 -16.77
C LYS A 49 1.93 -15.08 -16.03
N ALA A 50 1.55 -14.67 -14.82
CA ALA A 50 0.49 -15.31 -14.03
C ALA A 50 -0.94 -14.88 -14.45
N GLY A 51 -1.10 -14.04 -15.49
CA GLY A 51 -2.40 -13.61 -16.02
C GLY A 51 -3.10 -12.53 -15.21
N PHE A 52 -2.37 -11.79 -14.37
CA PHE A 52 -2.92 -10.68 -13.58
C PHE A 52 -2.81 -9.31 -14.29
N ASP A 53 -2.79 -9.31 -15.61
CA ASP A 53 -2.67 -8.13 -16.48
C ASP A 53 -3.97 -7.76 -17.20
N ALA A 54 -5.13 -8.15 -16.65
CA ALA A 54 -6.44 -7.78 -17.21
C ALA A 54 -6.57 -6.26 -17.40
N PRO A 55 -7.22 -5.78 -18.49
CA PRO A 55 -7.28 -4.37 -18.85
C PRO A 55 -7.72 -3.43 -17.73
N ASN A 56 -8.77 -3.79 -16.98
CA ASN A 56 -9.24 -2.99 -15.86
C ASN A 56 -8.20 -2.86 -14.74
N ARG A 57 -7.44 -3.92 -14.47
CA ARG A 57 -6.36 -3.88 -13.47
C ARG A 57 -5.21 -2.99 -13.91
N LEU A 58 -4.80 -3.07 -15.19
CA LEU A 58 -3.75 -2.23 -15.75
C LEU A 58 -4.14 -0.76 -15.77
N ALA A 59 -5.38 -0.45 -16.17
CA ALA A 59 -5.88 0.93 -16.18
C ALA A 59 -5.96 1.51 -14.76
N PHE A 60 -6.46 0.75 -13.79
CA PHE A 60 -6.51 1.17 -12.40
C PHE A 60 -5.12 1.35 -11.80
N LEU A 61 -4.19 0.43 -12.09
CA LEU A 61 -2.79 0.55 -11.68
C LEU A 61 -2.13 1.80 -12.27
N ALA A 62 -2.37 2.11 -13.55
CA ALA A 62 -1.84 3.31 -14.18
C ALA A 62 -2.28 4.59 -13.46
N ASP A 63 -3.56 4.68 -13.07
CA ASP A 63 -4.07 5.81 -12.28
C ASP A 63 -3.37 5.86 -10.91
N CYS A 64 -3.18 4.71 -10.24
CA CYS A 64 -2.52 4.64 -8.93
C CYS A 64 -1.07 5.12 -8.99
N LEU A 65 -0.32 4.71 -10.01
CA LEU A 65 1.07 5.12 -10.18
C LEU A 65 1.18 6.60 -10.57
N GLY A 66 0.25 7.10 -11.37
CA GLY A 66 0.17 8.52 -11.73
C GLY A 66 -0.06 9.41 -10.50
N ASP A 67 -1.04 9.07 -9.67
CA ASP A 67 -1.35 9.79 -8.43
C ASP A 67 -0.20 9.73 -7.42
N LEU A 68 0.47 8.57 -7.30
CA LEU A 68 1.64 8.40 -6.44
C LEU A 68 2.82 9.26 -6.91
N ASP A 69 3.13 9.26 -8.22
CA ASP A 69 4.21 10.08 -8.79
C ASP A 69 3.92 11.58 -8.62
N GLU A 70 2.70 12.01 -8.88
CA GLU A 70 2.28 13.40 -8.67
C GLU A 70 2.46 13.81 -7.20
N GLY A 71 2.00 12.99 -6.26
CA GLY A 71 2.19 13.24 -4.84
C GLY A 71 3.64 13.25 -4.39
N LEU A 72 4.52 12.43 -5.00
CA LEU A 72 5.96 12.48 -4.77
C LEU A 72 6.58 13.76 -5.33
N ARG A 73 6.18 14.18 -6.55
CA ARG A 73 6.67 15.43 -7.19
C ARG A 73 6.30 16.68 -6.40
N GLU A 74 5.11 16.74 -5.84
CA GLU A 74 4.71 17.82 -4.91
C GLU A 74 5.63 17.95 -3.69
N ARG A 75 6.42 16.89 -3.41
CA ARG A 75 7.36 16.81 -2.27
C ARG A 75 8.84 16.81 -2.69
N GLY A 76 9.11 17.18 -3.95
CA GLY A 76 10.47 17.27 -4.49
C GLY A 76 11.05 15.94 -4.99
N GLY A 77 10.29 14.84 -4.92
CA GLY A 77 10.71 13.52 -5.39
C GLY A 77 10.10 13.12 -6.74
N ARG A 78 10.17 11.86 -7.05
CA ARG A 78 9.51 11.20 -8.20
C ARG A 78 9.42 9.70 -7.98
N LEU A 79 8.49 9.04 -8.66
CA LEU A 79 8.47 7.59 -8.72
C LEU A 79 9.47 7.08 -9.76
N VAL A 80 10.26 6.10 -9.39
CA VAL A 80 11.10 5.33 -10.30
C VAL A 80 10.33 4.10 -10.75
N VAL A 81 10.12 3.95 -12.05
CA VAL A 81 9.43 2.78 -12.62
C VAL A 81 10.42 1.92 -13.38
N ARG A 82 10.36 0.62 -13.18
CA ARG A 82 11.13 -0.39 -13.92
C ARG A 82 10.18 -1.44 -14.48
N THR A 83 10.66 -2.23 -15.44
CA THR A 83 9.91 -3.36 -16.03
C THR A 83 10.83 -4.57 -16.11
N GLY A 84 10.36 -5.72 -15.63
CA GLY A 84 11.15 -6.96 -15.64
C GLY A 84 10.90 -7.82 -14.42
N ASP A 85 11.87 -8.66 -14.05
CA ASP A 85 11.83 -9.39 -12.78
C ASP A 85 12.01 -8.42 -11.60
N VAL A 86 11.11 -8.49 -10.64
CA VAL A 86 11.10 -7.52 -9.53
C VAL A 86 12.37 -7.59 -8.68
N VAL A 87 12.96 -8.76 -8.52
CA VAL A 87 14.19 -8.93 -7.71
C VAL A 87 15.39 -8.32 -8.44
N GLU A 88 15.57 -8.68 -9.72
CA GLU A 88 16.67 -8.17 -10.55
C GLU A 88 16.61 -6.66 -10.69
N GLU A 89 15.43 -6.10 -10.99
CA GLU A 89 15.26 -4.65 -11.16
C GLU A 89 15.43 -3.88 -9.85
N THR A 90 15.04 -4.47 -8.71
CA THR A 90 15.30 -3.86 -7.39
C THR A 90 16.78 -3.85 -7.07
N CYS A 91 17.50 -4.96 -7.27
CA CYS A 91 18.95 -5.03 -7.07
C CYS A 91 19.69 -4.06 -7.99
N ARG A 92 19.28 -3.98 -9.28
CA ARG A 92 19.86 -3.04 -10.25
C ARG A 92 19.66 -1.57 -9.83
N ALA A 93 18.43 -1.20 -9.42
CA ALA A 93 18.15 0.14 -8.92
C ALA A 93 18.93 0.45 -7.63
N ALA A 94 19.04 -0.53 -6.73
CA ALA A 94 19.83 -0.40 -5.52
C ALA A 94 21.32 -0.21 -5.81
N HIS A 95 21.85 -0.93 -6.79
CA HIS A 95 23.25 -0.77 -7.22
C HIS A 95 23.49 0.61 -7.86
N GLU A 96 22.63 1.04 -8.80
CA GLU A 96 22.73 2.35 -9.48
C GLU A 96 22.72 3.53 -8.51
N ALA A 97 21.95 3.43 -7.43
CA ALA A 97 21.77 4.50 -6.46
C ALA A 97 22.67 4.38 -5.21
N GLY A 98 23.48 3.33 -5.10
CA GLY A 98 24.31 3.10 -3.91
C GLY A 98 23.47 2.84 -2.65
N VAL A 99 22.35 2.12 -2.76
CA VAL A 99 21.43 1.83 -1.67
C VAL A 99 22.00 0.80 -0.71
N ASP A 100 21.93 1.06 0.60
CA ASP A 100 22.36 0.13 1.65
C ASP A 100 21.19 -0.70 2.21
N GLU A 101 19.98 -0.13 2.22
CA GLU A 101 18.79 -0.78 2.80
C GLU A 101 17.57 -0.61 1.89
N VAL A 102 16.89 -1.73 1.61
CA VAL A 102 15.63 -1.80 0.86
C VAL A 102 14.48 -2.04 1.82
N HIS A 103 13.41 -1.28 1.70
CA HIS A 103 12.21 -1.39 2.51
C HIS A 103 11.06 -1.96 1.68
N LEU A 104 10.30 -2.90 2.24
CA LEU A 104 9.21 -3.63 1.59
C LEU A 104 8.04 -3.83 2.54
N ALA A 105 6.81 -3.83 2.03
CA ALA A 105 5.62 -4.24 2.78
C ALA A 105 5.55 -5.78 2.89
N ALA A 106 5.27 -6.28 4.09
CA ALA A 106 4.91 -7.68 4.29
C ALA A 106 3.58 -8.01 3.58
N ASP A 107 3.53 -9.19 2.96
CA ASP A 107 2.33 -9.70 2.30
C ASP A 107 2.21 -11.22 2.57
N VAL A 108 0.98 -11.74 2.59
CA VAL A 108 0.69 -13.14 2.92
C VAL A 108 0.55 -14.05 1.71
N SER A 109 0.54 -13.49 0.50
CA SER A 109 0.43 -14.31 -0.71
C SER A 109 1.70 -15.14 -0.94
N GLY A 110 1.54 -16.38 -1.39
CA GLY A 110 2.69 -17.24 -1.67
C GLY A 110 3.64 -16.64 -2.72
N TYR A 111 3.11 -15.80 -3.64
CA TYR A 111 3.94 -15.05 -4.58
C TYR A 111 4.81 -14.03 -3.85
N ALA A 112 4.22 -13.23 -2.97
CA ALA A 112 4.94 -12.19 -2.25
C ALA A 112 5.99 -12.76 -1.28
N GLN A 113 5.68 -13.87 -0.62
CA GLN A 113 6.64 -14.55 0.25
C GLN A 113 7.86 -15.06 -0.53
N ARG A 114 7.64 -15.74 -1.68
CA ARG A 114 8.75 -16.17 -2.55
C ARG A 114 9.57 -14.98 -3.09
N ARG A 115 8.91 -13.85 -3.42
CA ARG A 115 9.58 -12.62 -3.82
C ARG A 115 10.44 -12.06 -2.68
N GLU A 116 9.92 -12.02 -1.47
CA GLU A 116 10.63 -11.54 -0.28
C GLU A 116 11.88 -12.40 -0.01
N ASP A 117 11.76 -13.74 -0.05
CA ASP A 117 12.88 -14.65 0.15
C ASP A 117 13.96 -14.46 -0.92
N ARG A 118 13.58 -14.35 -2.19
CA ARG A 118 14.51 -14.08 -3.29
C ARG A 118 15.21 -12.71 -3.13
N LEU A 119 14.46 -11.66 -2.77
CA LEU A 119 15.03 -10.34 -2.50
C LEU A 119 16.02 -10.38 -1.34
N ARG A 120 15.66 -11.03 -0.24
CA ARG A 120 16.51 -11.16 0.94
C ARG A 120 17.83 -11.84 0.58
N HIS A 121 17.76 -12.92 -0.18
CA HIS A 121 18.95 -13.65 -0.62
C HIS A 121 19.83 -12.79 -1.55
N ALA A 122 19.24 -12.18 -2.59
CA ALA A 122 19.98 -11.38 -3.58
C ALA A 122 20.64 -10.14 -2.94
N LEU A 123 19.90 -9.39 -2.13
CA LEU A 123 20.42 -8.19 -1.46
C LEU A 123 21.53 -8.53 -0.47
N ARG A 124 21.38 -9.64 0.28
CA ARG A 124 22.43 -10.11 1.21
C ARG A 124 23.72 -10.48 0.48
N ALA A 125 23.62 -11.10 -0.69
CA ALA A 125 24.81 -11.44 -1.51
C ALA A 125 25.59 -10.19 -1.96
N GLU A 126 24.91 -9.03 -2.05
CA GLU A 126 25.51 -7.73 -2.38
C GLU A 126 25.85 -6.88 -1.13
N GLY A 127 25.77 -7.46 0.08
CA GLY A 127 26.04 -6.74 1.34
C GLY A 127 24.95 -5.73 1.74
N ARG A 128 23.74 -5.81 1.14
CA ARG A 128 22.62 -4.91 1.43
C ARG A 128 21.61 -5.57 2.37
N ARG A 129 20.80 -4.75 3.01
CA ARG A 129 19.75 -5.19 3.94
C ARG A 129 18.35 -5.08 3.32
N LEU A 130 17.48 -6.05 3.65
CA LEU A 130 16.04 -5.96 3.41
C LEU A 130 15.31 -5.75 4.72
N ARG A 131 14.51 -4.68 4.81
CA ARG A 131 13.62 -4.40 5.93
C ARG A 131 12.16 -4.58 5.51
N VAL A 132 11.47 -5.49 6.16
CA VAL A 132 10.07 -5.78 5.90
C VAL A 132 9.21 -5.12 6.95
N HIS A 133 8.12 -4.45 6.53
CA HIS A 133 7.22 -3.70 7.38
C HIS A 133 5.86 -4.38 7.47
N ASP A 134 5.43 -4.68 8.71
CA ASP A 134 4.10 -5.22 9.01
C ASP A 134 3.01 -4.16 9.02
N ALA A 135 1.74 -4.60 9.02
CA ALA A 135 0.55 -3.74 9.08
C ALA A 135 0.54 -2.61 8.04
N VAL A 136 0.99 -2.91 6.83
CA VAL A 136 0.95 -2.01 5.66
C VAL A 136 -0.27 -2.32 4.80
N THR A 137 -0.41 -3.59 4.40
CA THR A 137 -1.50 -4.10 3.55
C THR A 137 -2.73 -4.54 4.36
N ALA A 138 -2.57 -4.80 5.66
CA ALA A 138 -3.63 -5.19 6.59
C ALA A 138 -3.65 -4.28 7.82
N ALA A 139 -4.83 -4.12 8.45
CA ALA A 139 -4.98 -3.28 9.64
C ALA A 139 -4.37 -3.93 10.89
N VAL A 140 -4.42 -5.26 10.96
CA VAL A 140 -3.80 -6.08 12.01
C VAL A 140 -2.85 -7.03 11.30
N PRO A 141 -1.60 -7.18 11.77
CA PRO A 141 -0.64 -8.07 11.12
C PRO A 141 -1.19 -9.49 11.01
N PRO A 142 -1.10 -10.14 9.84
CA PRO A 142 -1.52 -11.52 9.67
C PRO A 142 -0.79 -12.44 10.67
N GLY A 143 -1.52 -13.42 11.21
CA GLY A 143 -0.97 -14.35 12.21
C GLY A 143 -0.91 -13.81 13.64
N SER A 144 -1.18 -12.51 13.88
CA SER A 144 -1.17 -11.95 15.24
C SER A 144 -2.44 -12.28 16.06
N VAL A 145 -3.46 -12.82 15.41
CA VAL A 145 -4.71 -13.25 16.06
C VAL A 145 -4.85 -14.76 15.91
N THR A 146 -4.56 -15.49 16.98
CA THR A 146 -4.60 -16.96 17.01
C THR A 146 -5.49 -17.44 18.17
N PRO A 147 -6.19 -18.58 18.03
CA PRO A 147 -6.96 -19.15 19.14
C PRO A 147 -6.03 -19.80 20.16
N GLN A 148 -6.49 -19.86 21.41
CA GLN A 148 -5.72 -20.59 22.43
C GLN A 148 -5.70 -22.09 22.13
N GLY A 149 -4.50 -22.70 22.14
CA GLY A 149 -4.30 -24.15 21.96
C GLY A 149 -4.62 -24.71 20.58
N LYS A 150 -4.80 -23.84 19.56
CA LYS A 150 -5.06 -24.24 18.17
C LYS A 150 -4.29 -23.32 17.22
N ASP A 151 -4.05 -23.78 16.01
CA ASP A 151 -3.36 -23.05 14.96
C ASP A 151 -4.28 -22.16 14.11
N HIS A 152 -5.60 -22.41 14.14
CA HIS A 152 -6.61 -21.66 13.38
C HIS A 152 -7.96 -21.57 14.06
N PHE A 153 -8.78 -20.62 13.66
CA PHE A 153 -10.18 -20.51 14.06
C PHE A 153 -11.06 -21.31 13.12
N ALA A 154 -11.93 -22.19 13.67
CA ALA A 154 -12.88 -22.96 12.86
C ALA A 154 -14.02 -22.10 12.30
N VAL A 155 -14.36 -20.97 12.93
CA VAL A 155 -15.45 -20.07 12.52
C VAL A 155 -15.05 -18.61 12.65
N PHE A 156 -15.69 -17.76 11.84
CA PHE A 156 -15.36 -16.33 11.71
C PHE A 156 -15.61 -15.51 12.98
N THR A 157 -16.73 -15.74 13.67
CA THR A 157 -17.16 -14.86 14.78
C THR A 157 -16.15 -14.76 15.95
N PRO A 158 -15.57 -15.86 16.48
CA PRO A 158 -14.53 -15.78 17.49
C PRO A 158 -13.25 -15.09 16.99
N TYR A 159 -12.85 -15.36 15.75
CA TYR A 159 -11.74 -14.66 15.11
C TYR A 159 -11.99 -13.15 15.06
N PHE A 160 -13.14 -12.72 14.57
CA PHE A 160 -13.50 -11.31 14.43
C PHE A 160 -13.55 -10.57 15.76
N ARG A 161 -14.08 -11.22 16.83
CA ARG A 161 -14.07 -10.64 18.18
C ARG A 161 -12.65 -10.37 18.68
N GLN A 162 -11.74 -11.34 18.52
CA GLN A 162 -10.34 -11.15 18.91
C GLN A 162 -9.63 -10.13 18.02
N TRP A 163 -9.92 -10.14 16.72
CA TRP A 163 -9.40 -9.14 15.79
C TRP A 163 -9.88 -7.71 16.15
N GLN A 164 -11.14 -7.55 16.51
CA GLN A 164 -11.67 -6.24 16.97
C GLN A 164 -11.00 -5.72 18.23
N ALA A 165 -10.59 -6.60 19.12
CA ALA A 165 -9.88 -6.24 20.36
C ALA A 165 -8.43 -5.80 20.12
N GLN A 166 -7.86 -6.06 18.93
CA GLN A 166 -6.48 -5.69 18.63
C GLN A 166 -6.28 -4.18 18.62
N ARG A 167 -5.16 -3.76 19.22
CA ARG A 167 -4.73 -2.37 19.18
C ARG A 167 -4.14 -2.09 17.78
N LEU A 168 -4.70 -1.14 17.08
CA LEU A 168 -4.16 -0.69 15.81
C LEU A 168 -3.02 0.29 16.05
N ARG A 169 -1.96 0.21 15.21
CA ARG A 169 -0.92 1.24 15.17
C ARG A 169 -1.50 2.63 14.86
N ASN A 170 -0.77 3.67 15.17
CA ASN A 170 -1.17 5.02 14.78
C ASN A 170 -1.04 5.21 13.26
N VAL A 171 -1.93 6.04 12.72
CA VAL A 171 -1.84 6.48 11.33
C VAL A 171 -0.67 7.43 11.18
N LEU A 172 0.16 7.20 10.16
CA LEU A 172 1.31 8.04 9.83
C LEU A 172 0.89 9.15 8.88
N GLY A 173 1.40 10.36 9.09
CA GLY A 173 1.22 11.45 8.13
C GLY A 173 2.02 11.21 6.84
N SER A 174 1.60 11.83 5.75
CA SER A 174 2.40 11.88 4.51
C SER A 174 3.74 12.57 4.77
N PRO A 175 4.82 12.19 4.08
CA PRO A 175 6.11 12.86 4.21
C PRO A 175 6.01 14.33 3.78
N ARG A 176 6.85 15.18 4.36
CA ARG A 176 6.94 16.60 3.98
C ARG A 176 7.82 16.82 2.75
N GLY A 177 8.85 16.02 2.59
CA GLY A 177 9.79 16.06 1.49
C GLY A 177 10.31 14.67 1.16
N VAL A 178 10.71 14.47 -0.09
CA VAL A 178 11.36 13.26 -0.58
C VAL A 178 12.47 13.69 -1.52
N THR A 179 13.72 13.35 -1.18
CA THR A 179 14.87 13.56 -2.07
C THR A 179 15.17 12.25 -2.78
N VAL A 180 15.27 12.28 -4.11
CA VAL A 180 15.62 11.12 -4.93
C VAL A 180 17.03 11.34 -5.50
N PRO A 181 17.93 10.36 -5.45
CA PRO A 181 19.27 10.53 -6.00
C PRO A 181 19.23 10.77 -7.50
N ASP A 182 20.17 11.55 -8.00
CA ASP A 182 20.37 11.77 -9.44
C ASP A 182 20.82 10.46 -10.14
N GLY A 183 20.61 10.40 -11.46
CA GLY A 183 21.12 9.31 -12.29
C GLY A 183 20.33 7.99 -12.24
N VAL A 184 19.38 7.81 -11.33
CA VAL A 184 18.55 6.60 -11.28
C VAL A 184 17.62 6.58 -12.49
N LYS A 185 17.80 5.58 -13.35
CA LYS A 185 16.98 5.42 -14.57
C LYS A 185 15.54 5.05 -14.23
N SER A 186 14.58 5.55 -15.00
CA SER A 186 13.16 5.23 -14.86
C SER A 186 12.52 5.04 -16.23
N ALA A 187 11.68 4.02 -16.36
CA ALA A 187 10.78 3.87 -17.49
C ALA A 187 9.63 4.90 -17.40
N PRO A 188 8.96 5.19 -18.53
CA PRO A 188 7.73 6.00 -18.51
C PRO A 188 6.64 5.35 -17.66
N LEU A 189 5.83 6.17 -17.00
CA LEU A 189 4.64 5.71 -16.30
C LEU A 189 3.63 5.07 -17.27
N PRO A 190 2.99 3.96 -16.91
CA PRO A 190 1.86 3.45 -17.67
C PRO A 190 0.73 4.47 -17.69
N SER A 191 -0.09 4.47 -18.74
CA SER A 191 -1.21 5.39 -18.90
C SER A 191 -2.51 4.63 -19.11
N ARG A 192 -3.57 5.04 -18.40
CA ARG A 192 -4.93 4.51 -18.60
C ARG A 192 -5.39 4.66 -20.04
N SER A 193 -5.11 5.77 -20.69
CA SER A 193 -5.50 6.04 -22.08
C SER A 193 -4.89 5.08 -23.11
N ARG A 194 -3.81 4.41 -22.76
CA ARG A 194 -3.16 3.39 -23.61
C ARG A 194 -3.69 1.98 -23.36
N THR A 195 -4.53 1.78 -22.35
CA THR A 195 -5.13 0.48 -22.05
C THR A 195 -6.42 0.32 -22.86
N ARG A 196 -6.49 -0.71 -23.70
CA ARG A 196 -7.68 -1.02 -24.51
C ARG A 196 -8.68 -1.85 -23.68
N SER A 197 -9.96 -1.86 -24.12
CA SER A 197 -11.02 -2.73 -23.55
C SER A 197 -11.26 -2.51 -22.05
N VAL A 198 -11.10 -1.28 -21.56
CA VAL A 198 -11.44 -0.91 -20.18
C VAL A 198 -12.96 -0.74 -20.05
N SER A 199 -13.53 -1.22 -18.94
CA SER A 199 -14.96 -1.02 -18.63
C SER A 199 -15.30 0.46 -18.58
N PRO A 200 -16.44 0.91 -19.15
CA PRO A 200 -16.81 2.35 -19.21
C PRO A 200 -16.86 3.00 -17.83
N GLU A 201 -17.35 2.28 -16.82
CA GLU A 201 -17.54 2.78 -15.45
C GLU A 201 -16.42 2.35 -14.49
N LEU A 202 -15.25 1.96 -15.01
CA LEU A 202 -14.14 1.63 -14.14
C LEU A 202 -13.78 2.84 -13.27
N PRO A 203 -13.87 2.73 -11.92
CA PRO A 203 -13.51 3.82 -11.04
C PRO A 203 -12.05 4.23 -11.21
N GLY A 204 -11.76 5.51 -10.94
CA GLY A 204 -10.40 6.02 -10.90
C GLY A 204 -9.58 5.36 -9.79
N GLY A 205 -8.27 5.15 -10.04
CA GLY A 205 -7.30 4.72 -9.03
C GLY A 205 -6.70 5.90 -8.27
N GLY A 206 -5.76 5.59 -7.36
CA GLY A 206 -4.99 6.58 -6.61
C GLY A 206 -5.46 6.83 -5.18
N GLU A 207 -4.57 7.39 -4.37
CA GLU A 207 -4.80 7.66 -2.94
C GLU A 207 -5.85 8.76 -2.74
N ARG A 208 -5.80 9.83 -3.54
CA ARG A 208 -6.75 10.95 -3.45
C ARG A 208 -8.17 10.46 -3.67
N GLU A 209 -8.40 9.66 -4.70
CA GLU A 209 -9.72 9.08 -4.99
C GLU A 209 -10.17 8.10 -3.90
N ALA A 210 -9.28 7.24 -3.41
CA ALA A 210 -9.56 6.29 -2.34
C ALA A 210 -10.07 6.99 -1.07
N ARG A 211 -9.37 8.05 -0.65
CA ARG A 211 -9.72 8.81 0.56
C ARG A 211 -10.99 9.66 0.37
N ARG A 212 -11.21 10.19 -0.83
CA ARG A 212 -12.47 10.86 -1.20
C ARG A 212 -13.66 9.89 -1.08
N ARG A 213 -13.53 8.67 -1.65
CA ARG A 213 -14.55 7.62 -1.56
C ARG A 213 -14.82 7.18 -0.14
N LEU A 214 -13.78 6.90 0.63
CA LEU A 214 -13.93 6.55 2.04
C LEU A 214 -14.68 7.65 2.80
N THR A 215 -14.35 8.93 2.55
CA THR A 215 -15.00 10.06 3.20
C THR A 215 -16.48 10.16 2.82
N ALA A 216 -16.81 10.02 1.53
CA ALA A 216 -18.18 10.05 1.05
C ALA A 216 -19.01 8.91 1.64
N TRP A 217 -18.43 7.69 1.66
CA TRP A 217 -19.10 6.51 2.19
C TRP A 217 -19.34 6.61 3.69
N MET A 218 -18.36 7.07 4.47
CA MET A 218 -18.51 7.30 5.91
C MET A 218 -19.57 8.36 6.26
N ARG A 219 -19.89 9.27 5.34
CA ARG A 219 -20.93 10.29 5.56
C ARG A 219 -22.34 9.81 5.20
N ARG A 220 -22.49 8.97 4.17
CA ARG A 220 -23.79 8.70 3.52
C ARG A 220 -24.16 7.22 3.44
N GLY A 221 -23.21 6.30 3.38
CA GLY A 221 -23.46 4.91 3.05
C GLY A 221 -23.35 3.95 4.24
N VAL A 222 -22.47 4.24 5.20
CA VAL A 222 -22.13 3.30 6.25
C VAL A 222 -23.31 2.97 7.17
N ASP A 223 -24.20 3.92 7.43
CA ASP A 223 -25.33 3.73 8.34
C ASP A 223 -26.43 2.81 7.73
N ALA A 224 -26.56 2.79 6.41
CA ALA A 224 -27.50 1.95 5.68
C ALA A 224 -26.89 0.64 5.16
N TYR A 225 -25.63 0.38 5.48
CA TYR A 225 -24.89 -0.76 4.91
C TYR A 225 -25.49 -2.11 5.32
N GLU A 226 -25.86 -2.27 6.58
CA GLU A 226 -26.43 -3.52 7.11
C GLU A 226 -27.73 -3.93 6.37
N ASP A 227 -28.58 -2.95 6.07
CA ASP A 227 -29.87 -3.19 5.41
C ASP A 227 -29.78 -3.29 3.87
N ARG A 228 -28.72 -2.75 3.27
CA ARG A 228 -28.66 -2.52 1.82
C ARG A 228 -27.47 -3.16 1.12
N HIS A 229 -26.56 -3.84 1.82
CA HIS A 229 -25.33 -4.37 1.22
C HIS A 229 -25.59 -5.46 0.14
N ASP A 230 -26.74 -6.14 0.21
CA ASP A 230 -27.17 -7.15 -0.76
C ASP A 230 -28.05 -6.56 -1.89
N ASP A 231 -28.40 -5.27 -1.82
CA ASP A 231 -29.16 -4.57 -2.86
C ASP A 231 -28.20 -4.14 -3.99
N LEU A 232 -27.98 -5.04 -4.96
CA LEU A 232 -27.07 -4.79 -6.08
C LEU A 232 -27.46 -3.56 -6.91
N PRO A 233 -28.76 -3.34 -7.27
CA PRO A 233 -29.16 -2.14 -8.01
C PRO A 233 -28.90 -0.83 -7.28
N ALA A 234 -28.94 -0.84 -5.94
CA ALA A 234 -28.75 0.37 -5.14
C ALA A 234 -27.29 0.80 -5.03
N ASP A 235 -26.33 -0.03 -5.45
CA ASP A 235 -24.89 0.24 -5.30
C ASP A 235 -24.50 0.69 -3.88
N ALA A 236 -25.07 0.03 -2.87
CA ALA A 236 -25.00 0.44 -1.47
C ALA A 236 -23.71 -0.01 -0.75
N THR A 237 -22.63 -0.26 -1.47
CA THR A 237 -21.34 -0.65 -0.91
C THR A 237 -20.30 0.48 -1.02
N SER A 238 -19.19 0.35 -0.29
CA SER A 238 -18.13 1.35 -0.31
C SER A 238 -17.34 1.41 -1.62
N ARG A 239 -17.34 0.33 -2.41
CA ARG A 239 -16.50 0.11 -3.60
C ARG A 239 -15.00 0.38 -3.33
N LEU A 240 -14.52 0.11 -2.11
CA LEU A 240 -13.13 0.35 -1.71
C LEU A 240 -12.19 -0.84 -1.96
N SER A 241 -12.72 -2.00 -2.36
CA SER A 241 -11.90 -3.20 -2.55
C SER A 241 -10.72 -3.03 -3.53
N PRO A 242 -10.85 -2.34 -4.69
CA PRO A 242 -9.69 -2.08 -5.55
C PRO A 242 -8.63 -1.24 -4.86
N HIS A 243 -9.04 -0.21 -4.11
CA HIS A 243 -8.13 0.67 -3.38
C HIS A 243 -7.39 -0.05 -2.24
N LEU A 244 -8.06 -0.96 -1.53
CA LEU A 244 -7.42 -1.80 -0.53
C LEU A 244 -6.47 -2.82 -1.17
N HIS A 245 -6.83 -3.38 -2.34
CA HIS A 245 -5.99 -4.33 -3.07
C HIS A 245 -4.69 -3.72 -3.58
N PHE A 246 -4.74 -2.53 -4.18
CA PHE A 246 -3.55 -1.80 -4.65
C PHE A 246 -2.89 -0.97 -3.55
N GLY A 247 -3.48 -0.95 -2.36
CA GLY A 247 -2.95 -0.24 -1.20
C GLY A 247 -2.95 1.29 -1.33
N THR A 248 -3.78 1.85 -2.21
CA THR A 248 -4.01 3.30 -2.31
C THR A 248 -4.85 3.84 -1.14
N LEU A 249 -5.44 2.92 -0.35
CA LEU A 249 -6.10 3.21 0.91
C LEU A 249 -5.44 2.39 2.03
N SER A 250 -5.09 3.04 3.13
CA SER A 250 -4.65 2.33 4.32
C SER A 250 -5.79 1.57 4.98
N ALA A 251 -5.60 0.27 5.19
CA ALA A 251 -6.54 -0.55 5.96
C ALA A 251 -6.65 -0.06 7.42
N VAL A 252 -5.54 0.43 8.01
CA VAL A 252 -5.54 1.02 9.37
C VAL A 252 -6.37 2.29 9.40
N GLU A 253 -6.21 3.21 8.43
CA GLU A 253 -7.03 4.43 8.35
C GLU A 253 -8.51 4.08 8.22
N ALA A 254 -8.86 3.16 7.31
CA ALA A 254 -10.25 2.76 7.09
C ALA A 254 -10.90 2.20 8.36
N VAL A 255 -10.24 1.28 9.06
CA VAL A 255 -10.77 0.69 10.31
C VAL A 255 -10.85 1.71 11.43
N ARG A 256 -9.86 2.59 11.60
CA ARG A 256 -9.91 3.65 12.61
C ARG A 256 -11.09 4.59 12.36
N ARG A 257 -11.29 5.05 11.14
CA ARG A 257 -12.41 5.94 10.78
C ARG A 257 -13.76 5.27 11.02
N ALA A 258 -13.89 3.97 10.70
CA ALA A 258 -15.09 3.20 11.01
C ALA A 258 -15.33 3.09 12.53
N ARG A 259 -14.29 2.77 13.31
CA ARG A 259 -14.38 2.71 14.79
C ARG A 259 -14.76 4.07 15.39
N ASP A 260 -14.22 5.16 14.86
CA ASP A 260 -14.55 6.52 15.34
C ASP A 260 -16.00 6.89 15.02
N ARG A 261 -16.49 6.55 13.82
CA ARG A 261 -17.90 6.75 13.44
C ARG A 261 -18.83 5.97 14.36
N PHE A 262 -18.52 4.70 14.61
CA PHE A 262 -19.31 3.85 15.51
C PHE A 262 -19.36 4.40 16.96
N ARG A 263 -18.22 4.84 17.50
CA ARG A 263 -18.15 5.44 18.84
C ARG A 263 -19.00 6.70 18.95
N ARG A 264 -18.95 7.59 17.96
CA ARG A 264 -19.76 8.81 17.92
C ARG A 264 -21.26 8.50 17.85
N ALA A 265 -21.66 7.53 17.04
CA ALA A 265 -23.06 7.12 16.92
C ALA A 265 -23.60 6.56 18.26
N ARG A 266 -22.80 5.79 18.99
CA ARG A 266 -23.18 5.29 20.34
C ARG A 266 -23.21 6.39 21.38
N GLY A 267 -22.24 7.30 21.39
CA GLY A 267 -22.22 8.44 22.33
C GLY A 267 -23.41 9.39 22.14
N ALA A 268 -23.84 9.59 20.90
CA ALA A 268 -25.04 10.38 20.61
C ALA A 268 -26.36 9.74 21.11
N ARG A 269 -26.38 8.41 21.26
CA ARG A 269 -27.57 7.66 21.76
C ARG A 269 -27.62 7.58 23.30
N THR A 270 -26.52 7.89 23.99
CA THR A 270 -26.39 7.85 25.47
C THR A 270 -26.30 9.25 26.10
N GLY A 271 -26.49 10.32 25.33
CA GLY A 271 -26.61 11.69 25.84
C GLY A 271 -27.87 11.86 26.69
N PRO A 272 -27.86 12.73 27.74
CA PRO A 272 -28.98 12.91 28.62
C PRO A 272 -30.21 13.40 27.85
N ALA A 273 -31.37 12.78 28.14
CA ALA A 273 -32.69 13.22 27.75
C ALA A 273 -33.05 14.53 28.46
#